data_a672f7c376badf007f7bc856da1d7af4
#
_entry.id   a672f7c376badf007f7bc856da1d7af4
#
_cell.length_a   1.000
_cell.length_b   1.000
_cell.length_c   1.000
_cell.angle_alpha   90.00
_cell.angle_beta   90.00
_cell.angle_gamma   90.00
#
_symmetry.space_group_name_H-M   'P 1'
#
loop_
_entity.id
_entity.type
_entity.pdbx_description
1 polymer ?
#
loop_
_entity_poly.entity_id
_entity_poly.type
_entity_poly.pdbx_seq_one_letter_code
_entity_poly.pdbx_strand_id
1 'polypeptide(L)'
;MNLHVVFALAGTEYALPVGAVLQMETFAGATLVPGAPSYVAGIVTVRGLVVPVIDLRVRFGLPPAELTLDTRIIVTESSGRVVALRVDSAREVLKLDVEKHQPAPTVISERASGFVHAVHALGNRLLLLVDLPQILGETKHDQLPQLLADDGSKARPQLPS
;
A
#
# COMPACT_ATOMS: atom_id res chain seq x y z
N MET A 1 -0.65 2.30 22.88
CA MET A 1 0.42 2.32 21.85
C MET A 1 0.26 1.14 20.92
N ASN A 2 0.34 1.41 19.63
CA ASN A 2 0.18 0.37 18.62
C ASN A 2 1.46 0.16 17.85
N LEU A 3 1.67 -1.08 17.42
CA LEU A 3 2.80 -1.41 16.57
C LEU A 3 2.52 -1.00 15.13
N HIS A 4 3.51 -0.42 14.49
CA HIS A 4 3.42 0.03 13.12
C HIS A 4 4.62 -0.48 12.34
N VAL A 5 4.37 -0.87 11.10
CA VAL A 5 5.45 -1.18 10.15
C VAL A 5 5.87 0.13 9.52
N VAL A 6 7.17 0.41 9.56
CA VAL A 6 7.74 1.62 8.97
C VAL A 6 8.40 1.23 7.65
N PHE A 7 8.04 1.93 6.60
CA PHE A 7 8.61 1.66 5.28
C PHE A 7 8.98 2.99 4.61
N ALA A 8 9.80 2.90 3.59
CA ALA A 8 10.32 4.09 2.91
C ALA A 8 9.94 4.10 1.45
N LEU A 9 9.66 5.30 0.95
CA LEU A 9 9.47 5.56 -0.47
C LEU A 9 10.21 6.87 -0.78
N ALA A 10 11.17 6.78 -1.71
CA ALA A 10 11.90 7.97 -2.18
C ALA A 10 12.47 8.80 -1.01
N GLY A 11 12.98 8.11 0.01
CA GLY A 11 13.62 8.78 1.13
C GLY A 11 12.69 9.28 2.21
N THR A 12 11.38 9.18 2.03
CA THR A 12 10.40 9.57 3.04
C THR A 12 9.90 8.34 3.76
N GLU A 13 9.69 8.45 5.07
CA GLU A 13 9.24 7.32 5.87
C GLU A 13 7.73 7.38 6.08
N TYR A 14 7.12 6.21 5.98
CA TYR A 14 5.69 6.02 6.15
C TYR A 14 5.45 4.92 7.15
N ALA A 15 4.25 4.85 7.69
CA ALA A 15 3.92 3.81 8.66
C ALA A 15 2.49 3.35 8.46
N LEU A 16 2.28 2.06 8.74
CA LEU A 16 0.92 1.53 8.77
C LEU A 16 0.79 0.53 9.91
N PRO A 17 -0.44 0.38 10.47
CA PRO A 17 -0.61 -0.48 11.64
C PRO A 17 -0.31 -1.93 11.33
N VAL A 18 0.36 -2.60 12.26
CA VAL A 18 0.69 -4.01 12.10
C VAL A 18 -0.56 -4.86 11.93
N GLY A 19 -1.67 -4.43 12.53
CA GLY A 19 -2.92 -5.19 12.39
C GLY A 19 -3.40 -5.33 10.96
N ALA A 20 -2.96 -4.47 10.05
CA ALA A 20 -3.32 -4.57 8.64
C ALA A 20 -2.32 -5.39 7.83
N VAL A 21 -1.23 -5.84 8.44
CA VAL A 21 -0.15 -6.50 7.73
C VAL A 21 -0.22 -8.00 7.98
N LEU A 22 -0.29 -8.77 6.90
CA LEU A 22 -0.26 -10.23 7.01
C LEU A 22 1.17 -10.74 7.02
N GLN A 23 2.02 -10.18 6.17
CA GLN A 23 3.43 -10.58 6.10
C GLN A 23 4.21 -9.61 5.22
N MET A 24 5.53 -9.72 5.28
CA MET A 24 6.42 -8.97 4.40
C MET A 24 7.31 -9.95 3.68
N GLU A 25 7.58 -9.67 2.39
CA GLU A 25 8.37 -10.57 1.55
C GLU A 25 9.35 -9.75 0.74
N THR A 26 10.43 -10.40 0.34
CA THR A 26 11.27 -9.81 -0.70
C THR A 26 10.47 -9.77 -2.00
N PHE A 27 10.87 -8.89 -2.91
CA PHE A 27 10.14 -8.73 -4.15
C PHE A 27 11.10 -8.78 -5.33
N ALA A 28 10.89 -9.72 -6.22
CA ALA A 28 11.72 -9.91 -7.40
C ALA A 28 10.98 -9.63 -8.69
N GLY A 29 9.77 -9.12 -8.60
CA GLY A 29 8.97 -8.80 -9.78
C GLY A 29 7.61 -9.45 -9.72
N ALA A 30 6.72 -9.03 -10.61
CA ALA A 30 5.34 -9.51 -10.66
C ALA A 30 4.97 -9.83 -12.09
N THR A 31 3.96 -10.69 -12.25
CA THR A 31 3.41 -10.99 -13.56
C THR A 31 2.45 -9.88 -13.95
N LEU A 32 2.67 -9.29 -15.11
CA LEU A 32 1.86 -8.16 -15.57
C LEU A 32 0.44 -8.59 -15.85
N VAL A 33 -0.50 -7.70 -15.53
CA VAL A 33 -1.92 -7.91 -15.82
C VAL A 33 -2.32 -6.89 -16.89
N PRO A 34 -2.66 -7.36 -18.10
CA PRO A 34 -3.03 -6.43 -19.16
C PRO A 34 -4.27 -5.63 -18.77
N GLY A 35 -4.26 -4.33 -19.05
CA GLY A 35 -5.40 -3.47 -18.79
C GLY A 35 -5.54 -2.99 -17.37
N ALA A 36 -4.65 -3.40 -16.46
CA ALA A 36 -4.70 -2.92 -15.09
C ALA A 36 -4.20 -1.48 -15.02
N PRO A 37 -4.61 -0.71 -14.00
CA PRO A 37 -4.10 0.64 -13.81
C PRO A 37 -2.58 0.64 -13.67
N SER A 38 -1.96 1.78 -13.99
CA SER A 38 -0.51 1.88 -14.01
C SER A 38 0.12 1.60 -12.64
N TYR A 39 -0.61 1.86 -11.55
CA TYR A 39 -0.06 1.63 -10.21
C TYR A 39 -0.10 0.16 -9.80
N VAL A 40 -0.73 -0.70 -10.59
CA VAL A 40 -0.73 -2.14 -10.34
C VAL A 40 0.50 -2.72 -11.02
N ALA A 41 1.47 -3.17 -10.23
CA ALA A 41 2.70 -3.75 -10.76
C ALA A 41 2.46 -5.12 -11.38
N GLY A 42 1.40 -5.81 -10.95
CA GLY A 42 1.07 -7.12 -11.46
C GLY A 42 0.54 -7.99 -10.35
N ILE A 43 0.67 -9.30 -10.49
CA ILE A 43 0.26 -10.26 -9.48
C ILE A 43 1.43 -11.14 -9.10
N VAL A 44 1.41 -11.61 -7.86
CA VAL A 44 2.40 -12.56 -7.34
C VAL A 44 1.68 -13.66 -6.59
N THR A 45 2.37 -14.76 -6.37
CA THR A 45 1.85 -15.82 -5.52
C THR A 45 2.58 -15.73 -4.17
N VAL A 46 1.80 -15.60 -3.10
CA VAL A 46 2.33 -15.55 -1.75
C VAL A 46 1.68 -16.67 -0.98
N ARG A 47 2.47 -17.68 -0.61
CA ARG A 47 1.98 -18.84 0.14
C ARG A 47 0.76 -19.47 -0.53
N GLY A 48 0.84 -19.61 -1.85
CA GLY A 48 -0.24 -20.26 -2.60
C GLY A 48 -1.40 -19.34 -2.95
N LEU A 49 -1.39 -18.09 -2.50
CA LEU A 49 -2.45 -17.13 -2.75
C LEU A 49 -1.99 -16.15 -3.82
N VAL A 50 -2.80 -15.95 -4.85
CA VAL A 50 -2.50 -14.97 -5.89
C VAL A 50 -2.92 -13.60 -5.37
N VAL A 51 -1.97 -12.67 -5.35
CA VAL A 51 -2.17 -11.37 -4.72
C VAL A 51 -1.75 -10.26 -5.69
N PRO A 52 -2.61 -9.24 -5.91
CA PRO A 52 -2.19 -8.10 -6.71
C PRO A 52 -1.18 -7.26 -5.95
N VAL A 53 -0.28 -6.64 -6.70
CA VAL A 53 0.77 -5.79 -6.14
C VAL A 53 0.54 -4.36 -6.59
N ILE A 54 0.41 -3.45 -5.64
CA ILE A 54 0.34 -2.02 -5.92
C ILE A 54 1.73 -1.43 -5.71
N ASP A 55 2.23 -0.75 -6.73
CA ASP A 55 3.49 -0.02 -6.62
C ASP A 55 3.18 1.31 -5.94
N LEU A 56 3.59 1.47 -4.69
CA LEU A 56 3.23 2.67 -3.95
C LEU A 56 3.89 3.94 -4.50
N ARG A 57 5.06 3.84 -5.11
CA ARG A 57 5.62 5.03 -5.75
C ARG A 57 4.67 5.55 -6.81
N VAL A 58 4.22 4.66 -7.68
CA VAL A 58 3.32 5.05 -8.76
C VAL A 58 1.98 5.51 -8.19
N ARG A 59 1.46 4.79 -7.22
CA ARG A 59 0.18 5.14 -6.60
C ARG A 59 0.20 6.53 -5.99
N PHE A 60 1.35 6.91 -5.41
CA PHE A 60 1.51 8.20 -4.74
C PHE A 60 1.98 9.30 -5.69
N GLY A 61 2.15 9.00 -6.99
CA GLY A 61 2.59 9.99 -7.96
C GLY A 61 4.08 10.26 -7.91
N LEU A 62 4.86 9.35 -7.34
CA LEU A 62 6.31 9.47 -7.28
C LEU A 62 6.93 8.79 -8.50
N PRO A 63 8.14 9.20 -8.90
CA PRO A 63 8.81 8.51 -10.00
C PRO A 63 9.03 7.04 -9.66
N PRO A 64 8.85 6.13 -10.63
CA PRO A 64 9.10 4.72 -10.37
C PRO A 64 10.59 4.47 -10.11
N ALA A 65 10.87 3.35 -9.46
CA ALA A 65 12.24 2.97 -9.17
C ALA A 65 12.44 1.52 -9.57
N GLU A 66 13.69 1.18 -9.85
CA GLU A 66 14.04 -0.19 -10.17
C GLU A 66 14.11 -1.02 -8.91
N LEU A 67 14.03 -2.33 -9.09
CA LEU A 67 14.16 -3.26 -7.98
C LEU A 67 15.57 -3.20 -7.41
N THR A 68 15.66 -3.28 -6.08
CA THR A 68 16.94 -3.41 -5.39
C THR A 68 16.81 -4.56 -4.40
N LEU A 69 17.90 -4.84 -3.72
CA LEU A 69 17.87 -5.87 -2.67
C LEU A 69 17.02 -5.45 -1.48
N ASP A 70 16.75 -4.15 -1.35
CA ASP A 70 15.92 -3.64 -0.25
C ASP A 70 14.44 -3.62 -0.58
N THR A 71 14.06 -3.77 -1.84
CA THR A 71 12.66 -3.73 -2.24
C THR A 71 11.87 -4.82 -1.53
N ARG A 72 10.72 -4.45 -1.01
CA ARG A 72 9.85 -5.39 -0.28
C ARG A 72 8.43 -5.24 -0.76
N ILE A 73 7.64 -6.29 -0.52
CA ILE A 73 6.19 -6.16 -0.58
C ILE A 73 5.64 -6.39 0.81
N ILE A 74 4.68 -5.54 1.18
CA ILE A 74 3.96 -5.68 2.44
C ILE A 74 2.59 -6.20 2.07
N VAL A 75 2.31 -7.44 2.46
CA VAL A 75 1.01 -8.06 2.15
C VAL A 75 0.03 -7.59 3.20
N THR A 76 -1.02 -6.93 2.76
CA THR A 76 -1.99 -6.29 3.64
C THR A 76 -3.38 -6.83 3.40
N GLU A 77 -4.24 -6.61 4.37
CA GLU A 77 -5.65 -6.96 4.25
C GLU A 77 -6.50 -5.81 4.77
N SER A 78 -7.53 -5.45 4.01
CA SER A 78 -8.47 -4.42 4.41
C SER A 78 -9.83 -4.78 3.81
N SER A 79 -10.84 -4.88 4.66
CA SER A 79 -12.21 -5.21 4.23
C SER A 79 -12.26 -6.50 3.41
N GLY A 80 -11.49 -7.49 3.83
CA GLY A 80 -11.48 -8.79 3.19
C GLY A 80 -10.65 -8.87 1.92
N ARG A 81 -10.01 -7.78 1.50
CA ARG A 81 -9.18 -7.75 0.30
C ARG A 81 -7.71 -7.85 0.69
N VAL A 82 -7.01 -8.75 0.03
CA VAL A 82 -5.59 -8.96 0.27
C VAL A 82 -4.81 -8.36 -0.89
N VAL A 83 -3.94 -7.40 -0.59
CA VAL A 83 -3.19 -6.68 -1.60
C VAL A 83 -1.77 -6.46 -1.06
N ALA A 84 -0.78 -6.63 -1.91
CA ALA A 84 0.61 -6.38 -1.55
C ALA A 84 1.01 -4.98 -1.99
N LEU A 85 1.77 -4.30 -1.14
CA LEU A 85 2.27 -2.96 -1.42
C LEU A 85 3.76 -3.05 -1.67
N ARG A 86 4.20 -2.66 -2.87
CA ARG A 86 5.63 -2.61 -3.17
C ARG A 86 6.20 -1.32 -2.62
N VAL A 87 7.23 -1.44 -1.79
CA VAL A 87 7.89 -0.30 -1.16
C VAL A 87 9.40 -0.40 -1.37
N ASP A 88 10.09 0.73 -1.21
CA ASP A 88 11.54 0.75 -1.40
C ASP A 88 12.27 -0.08 -0.35
N SER A 89 11.79 0.00 0.89
CA SER A 89 12.35 -0.79 1.99
C SER A 89 11.35 -0.82 3.13
N ALA A 90 11.46 -1.83 3.99
CA ALA A 90 10.62 -1.96 5.17
C ALA A 90 11.47 -2.67 6.22
N ARG A 91 11.98 -1.93 7.19
CA ARG A 91 13.00 -2.46 8.08
C ARG A 91 12.65 -2.40 9.56
N GLU A 92 11.59 -1.69 9.93
CA GLU A 92 11.32 -1.46 11.33
C GLU A 92 9.86 -1.71 11.67
N VAL A 93 9.66 -2.16 12.90
CA VAL A 93 8.35 -2.17 13.51
C VAL A 93 8.49 -1.36 14.79
N LEU A 94 7.69 -0.30 14.93
CA LEU A 94 7.80 0.62 16.03
C LEU A 94 6.48 0.72 16.78
N LYS A 95 6.56 0.97 18.08
CA LYS A 95 5.40 1.32 18.88
C LYS A 95 5.17 2.82 18.74
N LEU A 96 4.01 3.21 18.25
CA LEU A 96 3.66 4.61 18.12
C LEU A 96 2.45 4.90 18.99
N ASP A 97 2.47 6.05 19.65
CA ASP A 97 1.36 6.50 20.49
C ASP A 97 0.35 7.20 19.58
N VAL A 98 -0.78 6.54 19.36
CA VAL A 98 -1.79 7.06 18.44
C VAL A 98 -2.26 8.46 18.90
N GLU A 99 -2.25 8.73 20.20
CA GLU A 99 -2.69 10.03 20.69
C GLU A 99 -1.74 11.16 20.33
N LYS A 100 -0.54 10.84 19.90
CA LYS A 100 0.44 11.84 19.47
C LYS A 100 0.43 12.05 17.97
N HIS A 101 -0.46 11.36 17.25
CA HIS A 101 -0.60 11.57 15.82
C HIS A 101 -1.24 12.94 15.59
N GLN A 102 -0.79 13.62 14.55
CA GLN A 102 -1.33 14.91 14.16
C GLN A 102 -1.95 14.81 12.79
N PRO A 103 -3.00 15.60 12.50
CA PRO A 103 -3.58 15.58 11.17
C PRO A 103 -2.54 15.97 10.13
N ALA A 104 -2.62 15.35 8.95
CA ALA A 104 -1.74 15.72 7.86
C ALA A 104 -2.09 17.14 7.42
N PRO A 105 -1.08 17.99 7.17
CA PRO A 105 -1.36 19.32 6.61
C PRO A 105 -2.11 19.20 5.29
N THR A 106 -2.96 20.19 5.01
CA THR A 106 -3.79 20.17 3.82
C THR A 106 -2.97 19.98 2.54
N VAL A 107 -1.82 20.65 2.46
CA VAL A 107 -0.98 20.53 1.28
C VAL A 107 -0.56 19.09 1.05
N ILE A 108 -0.18 18.38 2.12
CA ILE A 108 0.25 16.99 1.99
C ILE A 108 -0.92 16.10 1.60
N SER A 109 -2.06 16.27 2.29
CA SER A 109 -3.21 15.40 2.03
C SER A 109 -3.74 15.58 0.61
N GLU A 110 -3.72 16.80 0.10
CA GLU A 110 -4.19 17.05 -1.27
C GLU A 110 -3.26 16.43 -2.30
N ARG A 111 -1.95 16.60 -2.10
CA ARG A 111 -0.99 16.08 -3.06
C ARG A 111 -0.92 14.55 -3.04
N ALA A 112 -1.13 13.98 -1.88
CA ALA A 112 -1.11 12.52 -1.74
C ALA A 112 -2.48 11.90 -1.98
N SER A 113 -3.44 12.68 -2.48
CA SER A 113 -4.79 12.18 -2.81
C SER A 113 -5.46 11.48 -1.63
N GLY A 114 -5.16 11.95 -0.41
CA GLY A 114 -5.74 11.36 0.79
C GLY A 114 -5.05 10.10 1.28
N PHE A 115 -3.93 9.71 0.66
CA PHE A 115 -3.23 8.49 1.07
C PHE A 115 -2.55 8.63 2.42
N VAL A 116 -2.29 9.85 2.88
CA VAL A 116 -1.69 10.12 4.17
C VAL A 116 -2.71 10.86 5.02
N HIS A 117 -3.04 10.31 6.18
CA HIS A 117 -4.08 10.92 7.02
C HIS A 117 -3.53 11.56 8.28
N ALA A 118 -2.28 11.26 8.65
CA ALA A 118 -1.73 11.79 9.89
C ALA A 118 -0.21 11.79 9.81
N VAL A 119 0.42 12.51 10.72
CA VAL A 119 1.86 12.60 10.84
C VAL A 119 2.24 12.28 12.27
N HIS A 120 3.32 11.55 12.46
CA HIS A 120 3.82 11.24 13.79
C HIS A 120 5.28 11.66 13.87
N ALA A 121 5.59 12.55 14.81
CA ALA A 121 6.97 12.99 15.04
C ALA A 121 7.61 12.05 16.04
N LEU A 122 8.77 11.49 15.68
CA LEU A 122 9.51 10.58 16.52
C LEU A 122 10.95 11.09 16.57
N GLY A 123 11.28 11.83 17.64
CA GLY A 123 12.56 12.50 17.68
C GLY A 123 12.63 13.52 16.54
N ASN A 124 13.68 13.42 15.73
CA ASN A 124 13.80 14.29 14.56
C ASN A 124 13.32 13.61 13.29
N ARG A 125 12.59 12.50 13.42
CA ARG A 125 12.00 11.79 12.29
C ARG A 125 10.52 12.17 12.18
N LEU A 126 10.03 12.21 10.95
CA LEU A 126 8.60 12.36 10.70
C LEU A 126 8.13 11.13 9.95
N LEU A 127 7.09 10.49 10.48
CA LEU A 127 6.48 9.33 9.86
C LEU A 127 5.12 9.74 9.33
N LEU A 128 4.85 9.43 8.07
CA LEU A 128 3.57 9.75 7.45
C LEU A 128 2.68 8.51 7.55
N LEU A 129 1.54 8.67 8.23
CA LEU A 129 0.64 7.54 8.48
C LEU A 129 -0.27 7.37 7.28
N VAL A 130 -0.24 6.19 6.66
CA VAL A 130 -1.00 5.96 5.43
C VAL A 130 -2.40 5.47 5.73
N ASP A 131 -3.30 5.81 4.83
CA ASP A 131 -4.70 5.37 4.86
C ASP A 131 -4.83 4.19 3.90
N LEU A 132 -4.77 2.98 4.44
CA LEU A 132 -4.80 1.79 3.62
C LEU A 132 -6.06 1.67 2.77
N PRO A 133 -7.27 1.90 3.31
CA PRO A 133 -8.46 1.85 2.46
C PRO A 133 -8.37 2.79 1.27
N GLN A 134 -7.83 3.99 1.46
CA GLN A 134 -7.69 4.94 0.36
C GLN A 134 -6.70 4.41 -0.68
N ILE A 135 -5.59 3.82 -0.22
CA ILE A 135 -4.61 3.24 -1.14
C ILE A 135 -5.24 2.14 -1.97
N LEU A 136 -6.06 1.29 -1.34
CA LEU A 136 -6.67 0.16 -2.01
C LEU A 136 -7.90 0.54 -2.83
N GLY A 137 -8.27 1.83 -2.85
CA GLY A 137 -9.42 2.26 -3.64
C GLY A 137 -10.75 1.87 -3.06
N GLU A 138 -10.86 1.79 -1.74
CA GLU A 138 -12.12 1.41 -1.09
C GLU A 138 -13.05 2.58 -0.91
N THR A 139 -12.63 3.77 -1.36
CA THR A 139 -13.47 4.96 -1.29
C THR A 139 -14.17 5.15 -2.63
N LYS A 140 -15.09 6.11 -2.67
CA LYS A 140 -15.85 6.38 -3.89
C LYS A 140 -14.99 6.86 -5.03
N HIS A 141 -13.90 7.53 -4.72
CA HIS A 141 -13.19 8.30 -5.75
C HIS A 141 -12.14 7.51 -6.49
N ASP A 142 -11.71 6.38 -5.95
CA ASP A 142 -10.54 5.72 -6.51
C ASP A 142 -10.56 4.25 -6.11
N GLN A 143 -11.30 3.47 -6.84
CA GLN A 143 -11.47 2.06 -6.51
C GLN A 143 -10.59 1.21 -7.38
N LEU A 144 -10.08 0.12 -6.81
CA LEU A 144 -9.38 -0.87 -7.60
C LEU A 144 -10.34 -1.53 -8.56
N PRO A 145 -9.87 -1.89 -9.75
CA PRO A 145 -10.72 -2.54 -10.74
C PRO A 145 -11.35 -3.82 -10.20
N GLN A 146 -12.55 -4.08 -10.63
CA GLN A 146 -13.27 -5.26 -10.21
C GLN A 146 -12.52 -6.55 -10.51
N LEU A 147 -11.80 -6.58 -11.61
CA LEU A 147 -11.07 -7.79 -11.93
C LEU A 147 -10.03 -8.16 -10.88
N LEU A 148 -9.54 -7.19 -10.11
CA LEU A 148 -8.62 -7.47 -9.02
C LEU A 148 -9.35 -7.80 -7.75
N ALA A 149 -10.53 -7.22 -7.56
CA ALA A 149 -11.30 -7.43 -6.35
C ALA A 149 -12.06 -8.75 -6.39
N ASP A 150 -12.50 -9.15 -7.56
CA ASP A 150 -13.33 -10.32 -7.72
C ASP A 150 -12.55 -11.60 -7.77
N ASP A 151 -11.27 -11.53 -8.02
CA ASP A 151 -10.45 -12.71 -8.22
C ASP A 151 -11.05 -13.64 -9.27
N GLY A 152 -11.85 -13.08 -10.15
CA GLY A 152 -12.44 -13.86 -11.20
C GLY A 152 -13.63 -14.66 -10.77
N SER A 153 -14.10 -14.43 -9.58
CA SER A 153 -15.22 -15.21 -9.11
C SER A 153 -16.50 -14.80 -9.77
N LYS A 154 -16.51 -13.88 -10.46
CA LYS A 154 -17.70 -13.47 -11.05
C LYS A 154 -17.69 -13.00 -12.30
N ALA A 155 -17.34 -13.09 -12.11
CA ALA A 155 -17.46 -12.84 -12.81
C ALA A 155 -17.87 -12.55 -13.50
N ARG A 156 -17.94 -12.24 -13.57
CA ARG A 156 -18.37 -11.82 -13.94
C ARG A 156 -19.03 -11.74 -14.57
N PRO A 157 -19.22 -11.68 -14.53
CA PRO A 157 -19.85 -11.39 -15.08
C PRO A 157 -20.19 -10.77 -15.62
N GLN A 158 -20.18 -10.22 -15.70
CA GLN A 158 -20.54 -9.64 -16.00
C GLN A 158 -20.34 -9.34 -17.03
N LEU A 159 -19.85 -9.41 -17.33
CA LEU A 159 -19.87 -9.39 -18.01
C LEU A 159 -20.43 -9.67 -18.74
N PRO A 160 -20.65 -9.55 -18.86
CA PRO A 160 -21.34 -9.63 -19.13
C PRO A 160 -21.78 -9.96 -19.30
N SER A 161 -21.84 -9.95 -19.19
CA SER A 161 -22.16 -10.18 -18.85
C SER A 161 -22.30 -10.23 -18.87
#